data_3c43e78f73597a712873545886e2f913
#
_entry.id   3c43e78f73597a712873545886e2f913
#
_cell.length_a   1.000
_cell.length_b   1.000
_cell.length_c   1.000
_cell.angle_alpha   90.00
_cell.angle_beta   90.00
_cell.angle_gamma   90.00
#
_symmetry.space_group_name_H-M   'P 1'
#
loop_
_entity.id
_entity.type
_entity.pdbx_description
1 polymer ?
#
loop_
_entity_poly.entity_id
_entity_poly.type
_entity_poly.pdbx_seq_one_letter_code
_entity_poly.pdbx_strand_id
1 'polypeptide(L)'
;MKGRDAVTADKTSLYARRFRVLAAAFLLLFFGSFLLGRFAVAPGTLFRILWDALREWVCKLFGAEVPGELYSGQEKAVVLNIRLPRVALSALVGAGLSVAGTAYQGMFRNPMVSPDILGASNGAGFGAALGILLSFNYFGVTVSAFVCGVGAVALAWCISRASRMNGTLAMVLAGIVVGSLFSAGTSFIKLVADTEQQLPAITYWLMGSLSSGKTRDLQFALIPAIISMVPLFLLRWRINLLTLGEEEARSLGVHTTRLRLVIVVCATLITSACVSVSGMIGWVGLVIPHFARMLFGHDYKRLIPASMLLGGAFLMVVDNIARLATSGEIPLGILTSVVGAPVFVWLILRGGADREH
;
A
#
# COMPACT_ATOMS: atom_id res chain seq x y z
N MET A 1 29.92 8.46 -30.98
CA MET A 1 29.42 7.28 -30.30
C MET A 1 30.00 7.13 -28.86
N LYS A 2 31.30 7.15 -28.64
CA LYS A 2 31.94 6.94 -27.32
C LYS A 2 31.48 7.86 -26.19
N GLY A 3 31.11 9.11 -26.44
CA GLY A 3 30.63 10.04 -25.39
C GLY A 3 29.23 9.75 -24.89
N ARG A 4 28.32 9.22 -25.72
CA ARG A 4 26.97 8.84 -25.33
C ARG A 4 26.94 7.59 -24.44
N ASP A 5 27.84 6.64 -24.74
CA ASP A 5 27.94 5.38 -23.98
C ASP A 5 28.52 5.63 -22.57
N ALA A 6 29.47 6.56 -22.43
CA ALA A 6 30.01 6.95 -21.13
C ALA A 6 28.97 7.66 -20.23
N VAL A 7 28.17 8.57 -20.78
CA VAL A 7 27.10 9.28 -20.04
C VAL A 7 25.96 8.33 -19.64
N THR A 8 25.63 7.36 -20.46
CA THR A 8 24.61 6.34 -20.13
C THR A 8 25.11 5.36 -19.08
N ALA A 9 26.37 4.95 -19.13
CA ALA A 9 27.00 4.08 -18.14
C ALA A 9 27.05 4.78 -16.75
N ASP A 10 27.42 6.05 -16.70
CA ASP A 10 27.48 6.84 -15.46
C ASP A 10 26.10 6.99 -14.82
N LYS A 11 25.06 7.33 -15.59
CA LYS A 11 23.67 7.38 -15.09
C LYS A 11 23.19 6.02 -14.56
N THR A 12 23.55 4.93 -15.19
CA THR A 12 23.16 3.58 -14.77
C THR A 12 23.81 3.21 -13.43
N SER A 13 25.09 3.56 -13.24
CA SER A 13 25.84 3.35 -12.01
C SER A 13 25.25 4.16 -10.84
N LEU A 14 24.86 5.41 -11.10
CA LEU A 14 24.22 6.31 -10.12
C LEU A 14 22.87 5.74 -9.62
N TYR A 15 22.02 5.26 -10.53
CA TYR A 15 20.74 4.65 -10.15
C TYR A 15 20.94 3.34 -9.37
N ALA A 16 21.90 2.51 -9.75
CA ALA A 16 22.23 1.29 -9.02
C ALA A 16 22.71 1.61 -7.59
N ARG A 17 23.53 2.66 -7.43
CA ARG A 17 23.96 3.14 -6.10
C ARG A 17 22.77 3.64 -5.27
N ARG A 18 21.90 4.48 -5.84
CA ARG A 18 20.70 4.98 -5.15
C ARG A 18 19.79 3.82 -4.72
N PHE A 19 19.64 2.80 -5.56
CA PHE A 19 18.81 1.62 -5.25
C PHE A 19 19.41 0.80 -4.10
N ARG A 20 20.72 0.60 -4.07
CA ARG A 20 21.41 -0.08 -2.96
C ARG A 20 21.24 0.69 -1.64
N VAL A 21 21.39 2.01 -1.67
CA VAL A 21 21.18 2.86 -0.49
C VAL A 21 19.73 2.77 0.00
N LEU A 22 18.76 2.83 -0.92
CA LEU A 22 17.34 2.72 -0.57
C LEU A 22 17.01 1.34 0.02
N ALA A 23 17.52 0.27 -0.57
CA ALA A 23 17.33 -1.09 -0.05
C ALA A 23 17.99 -1.28 1.33
N ALA A 24 19.19 -0.74 1.52
CA ALA A 24 19.86 -0.75 2.81
C ALA A 24 19.07 0.04 3.86
N ALA A 25 18.58 1.24 3.52
CA ALA A 25 17.74 2.05 4.39
C ALA A 25 16.42 1.33 4.75
N PHE A 26 15.77 0.68 3.78
CA PHE A 26 14.57 -0.13 4.02
C PHE A 26 14.85 -1.27 4.99
N LEU A 27 15.95 -2.01 4.81
CA LEU A 27 16.32 -3.12 5.71
C LEU A 27 16.67 -2.60 7.11
N LEU A 28 17.42 -1.51 7.21
CA LEU A 28 17.74 -0.88 8.50
C LEU A 28 16.46 -0.43 9.23
N LEU A 29 15.51 0.18 8.53
CA LEU A 29 14.21 0.57 9.10
C LEU A 29 13.40 -0.66 9.49
N PHE A 30 13.36 -1.69 8.66
CA PHE A 30 12.63 -2.92 8.93
C PHE A 30 13.13 -3.57 10.22
N PHE A 31 14.43 -3.83 10.34
CA PHE A 31 15.01 -4.43 11.55
C PHE A 31 15.02 -3.45 12.73
N GLY A 32 15.26 -2.17 12.50
CA GLY A 32 15.20 -1.13 13.52
C GLY A 32 13.81 -0.97 14.15
N SER A 33 12.75 -1.16 13.37
CA SER A 33 11.35 -1.10 13.85
C SER A 33 11.02 -2.18 14.89
N PHE A 34 11.76 -3.30 14.89
CA PHE A 34 11.62 -4.33 15.93
C PHE A 34 12.22 -3.91 17.28
N LEU A 35 13.21 -3.02 17.28
CA LEU A 35 13.81 -2.50 18.52
C LEU A 35 12.93 -1.44 19.17
N LEU A 36 12.16 -0.71 18.35
CA LEU A 36 11.27 0.34 18.81
C LEU A 36 9.97 -0.26 19.37
N GLY A 37 9.57 0.16 20.55
CA GLY A 37 8.32 -0.30 21.19
C GLY A 37 8.38 -0.10 22.71
N ARG A 38 7.21 -0.14 23.36
CA ARG A 38 7.06 0.11 24.81
C ARG A 38 7.72 -0.97 25.69
N PHE A 39 7.82 -2.19 25.21
CA PHE A 39 8.52 -3.28 25.89
C PHE A 39 9.97 -3.33 25.39
N ALA A 40 10.92 -3.12 26.27
CA ALA A 40 12.35 -3.13 25.91
C ALA A 40 12.80 -4.56 25.60
N VAL A 41 13.32 -4.78 24.39
CA VAL A 41 13.97 -6.04 23.98
C VAL A 41 15.40 -5.72 23.59
N ALA A 42 16.36 -6.41 24.20
CA ALA A 42 17.76 -6.19 23.88
C ALA A 42 18.07 -6.59 22.41
N PRO A 43 18.91 -5.83 21.68
CA PRO A 43 19.23 -6.14 20.28
C PRO A 43 19.75 -7.56 20.06
N GLY A 44 20.58 -8.07 20.97
CA GLY A 44 21.09 -9.45 20.91
C GLY A 44 20.00 -10.51 21.07
N THR A 45 19.04 -10.28 21.97
CA THR A 45 17.87 -11.16 22.17
C THR A 45 16.97 -11.14 20.96
N LEU A 46 16.69 -9.97 20.39
CA LEU A 46 15.91 -9.82 19.17
C LEU A 46 16.50 -10.64 18.02
N PHE A 47 17.80 -10.48 17.76
CA PHE A 47 18.47 -11.21 16.67
C PHE A 47 18.38 -12.72 16.87
N ARG A 48 18.59 -13.20 18.09
CA ARG A 48 18.48 -14.64 18.41
C ARG A 48 17.06 -15.16 18.21
N ILE A 49 16.03 -14.44 18.72
CA ILE A 49 14.62 -14.83 18.54
C ILE A 49 14.26 -14.93 17.05
N LEU A 50 14.65 -13.96 16.23
CA LEU A 50 14.37 -13.97 14.79
C LEU A 50 15.14 -15.09 14.08
N TRP A 51 16.39 -15.35 14.48
CA TRP A 51 17.20 -16.44 13.94
C TRP A 51 16.61 -17.80 14.26
N ASP A 52 16.21 -18.02 15.53
CA ASP A 52 15.61 -19.28 15.96
C ASP A 52 14.23 -19.48 15.35
N ALA A 53 13.43 -18.41 15.18
CA ALA A 53 12.16 -18.50 14.47
C ALA A 53 12.36 -18.91 12.99
N LEU A 54 13.38 -18.35 12.33
CA LEU A 54 13.73 -18.77 10.97
C LEU A 54 14.21 -20.22 10.92
N ARG A 55 15.07 -20.60 11.86
CA ARG A 55 15.57 -21.97 11.99
C ARG A 55 14.44 -22.96 12.28
N GLU A 56 13.54 -22.63 13.20
CA GLU A 56 12.34 -23.42 13.51
C GLU A 56 11.46 -23.62 12.27
N TRP A 57 11.24 -22.56 11.49
CA TRP A 57 10.47 -22.63 10.25
C TRP A 57 11.16 -23.53 9.21
N VAL A 58 12.48 -23.40 9.05
CA VAL A 58 13.27 -24.26 8.14
C VAL A 58 13.26 -25.71 8.61
N CYS A 59 13.49 -25.98 9.91
CA CYS A 59 13.45 -27.34 10.47
C CYS A 59 12.07 -28.00 10.25
N LYS A 60 10.96 -27.26 10.47
CA LYS A 60 9.61 -27.77 10.19
C LYS A 60 9.40 -28.10 8.70
N LEU A 61 9.98 -27.31 7.80
CA LEU A 61 9.88 -27.54 6.36
C LEU A 61 10.60 -28.84 5.94
N PHE A 62 11.70 -29.19 6.62
CA PHE A 62 12.52 -30.37 6.36
C PHE A 62 12.26 -31.51 7.32
N GLY A 63 11.30 -31.42 8.25
CA GLY A 63 10.95 -32.48 9.22
C GLY A 63 12.02 -32.74 10.28
N ALA A 64 12.88 -31.76 10.57
CA ALA A 64 13.95 -31.88 11.57
C ALA A 64 13.48 -31.46 12.98
N GLU A 65 14.10 -32.02 14.03
CA GLU A 65 13.82 -31.65 15.43
C GLU A 65 14.24 -30.18 15.70
N VAL A 66 13.42 -29.47 16.46
CA VAL A 66 13.64 -28.06 16.82
C VAL A 66 14.43 -28.03 18.14
N PRO A 67 15.58 -27.33 18.21
CA PRO A 67 16.34 -27.19 19.48
C PRO A 67 15.55 -26.37 20.51
N GLY A 68 15.75 -26.71 21.80
CA GLY A 68 15.04 -26.10 22.92
C GLY A 68 15.14 -24.57 23.03
N GLU A 69 14.15 -23.96 23.67
CA GLU A 69 14.00 -22.49 23.80
C GLU A 69 14.97 -21.90 24.82
N LEU A 70 15.64 -20.81 24.45
CA LEU A 70 16.63 -20.07 25.26
C LEU A 70 16.10 -18.71 25.80
N TYR A 71 14.82 -18.37 25.59
CA TYR A 71 14.27 -17.04 25.92
C TYR A 71 13.04 -17.11 26.82
N SER A 72 12.72 -15.96 27.46
CA SER A 72 11.44 -15.83 28.15
C SER A 72 10.29 -15.93 27.16
N GLY A 73 9.24 -16.69 27.49
CA GLY A 73 8.06 -16.83 26.64
C GLY A 73 7.42 -15.48 26.30
N GLN A 74 7.58 -14.46 27.15
CA GLN A 74 7.08 -13.10 26.94
C GLN A 74 7.83 -12.37 25.84
N GLU A 75 9.19 -12.39 25.81
CA GLU A 75 9.98 -11.74 24.77
C GLU A 75 9.69 -12.34 23.39
N LYS A 76 9.65 -13.68 23.31
CA LYS A 76 9.29 -14.38 22.07
C LYS A 76 7.89 -14.01 21.60
N ALA A 77 6.90 -13.98 22.49
CA ALA A 77 5.53 -13.61 22.17
C ALA A 77 5.43 -12.16 21.66
N VAL A 78 6.11 -11.19 22.31
CA VAL A 78 6.13 -9.79 21.88
C VAL A 78 6.76 -9.65 20.50
N VAL A 79 7.90 -10.31 20.25
CA VAL A 79 8.60 -10.18 18.98
C VAL A 79 7.84 -10.85 17.84
N LEU A 80 7.40 -12.09 18.01
CA LEU A 80 6.84 -12.90 16.92
C LEU A 80 5.33 -12.69 16.72
N ASN A 81 4.56 -12.43 17.80
CA ASN A 81 3.10 -12.36 17.68
C ASN A 81 2.57 -10.92 17.62
N ILE A 82 3.37 -9.92 18.05
CA ILE A 82 2.96 -8.51 18.05
C ILE A 82 3.79 -7.70 17.06
N ARG A 83 5.14 -7.68 17.20
CA ARG A 83 6.01 -6.83 16.39
C ARG A 83 6.15 -7.32 14.95
N LEU A 84 6.40 -8.60 14.75
CA LEU A 84 6.62 -9.16 13.42
C LEU A 84 5.43 -8.95 12.50
N PRO A 85 4.18 -9.32 12.87
CA PRO A 85 3.04 -9.06 12.00
C PRO A 85 2.84 -7.58 11.71
N ARG A 86 2.98 -6.72 12.71
CA ARG A 86 2.78 -5.28 12.58
C ARG A 86 3.81 -4.61 11.67
N VAL A 87 5.10 -4.87 11.88
CA VAL A 87 6.19 -4.32 11.04
C VAL A 87 6.07 -4.85 9.61
N ALA A 88 5.78 -6.14 9.44
CA ALA A 88 5.57 -6.72 8.12
C ALA A 88 4.33 -6.16 7.42
N LEU A 89 3.21 -5.96 8.15
CA LEU A 89 2.01 -5.32 7.62
C LEU A 89 2.27 -3.87 7.22
N SER A 90 2.97 -3.07 8.05
CA SER A 90 3.29 -1.68 7.70
C SER A 90 4.15 -1.61 6.43
N ALA A 91 5.15 -2.47 6.30
CA ALA A 91 5.95 -2.58 5.08
C ALA A 91 5.11 -2.99 3.86
N LEU A 92 4.25 -4.02 4.01
CA LEU A 92 3.41 -4.55 2.94
C LEU A 92 2.36 -3.53 2.47
N VAL A 93 1.64 -2.90 3.42
CA VAL A 93 0.59 -1.90 3.12
C VAL A 93 1.20 -0.66 2.45
N GLY A 94 2.31 -0.14 2.99
CA GLY A 94 3.00 0.99 2.40
C GLY A 94 3.52 0.71 1.00
N ALA A 95 4.13 -0.46 0.79
CA ALA A 95 4.59 -0.92 -0.52
C ALA A 95 3.42 -1.11 -1.48
N GLY A 96 2.34 -1.77 -1.05
CA GLY A 96 1.16 -2.08 -1.85
C GLY A 96 0.46 -0.84 -2.36
N LEU A 97 0.11 0.08 -1.46
CA LEU A 97 -0.55 1.34 -1.83
C LEU A 97 0.31 2.19 -2.76
N SER A 98 1.64 2.22 -2.54
CA SER A 98 2.56 2.98 -3.41
C SER A 98 2.69 2.37 -4.80
N VAL A 99 2.73 1.04 -4.92
CA VAL A 99 2.77 0.34 -6.22
C VAL A 99 1.46 0.52 -6.97
N ALA A 100 0.31 0.38 -6.28
CA ALA A 100 -1.01 0.61 -6.88
C ALA A 100 -1.13 2.05 -7.41
N GLY A 101 -0.73 3.05 -6.60
CA GLY A 101 -0.71 4.44 -7.01
C GLY A 101 0.20 4.68 -8.20
N THR A 102 1.42 4.14 -8.18
CA THR A 102 2.37 4.25 -9.31
C THR A 102 1.78 3.68 -10.59
N ALA A 103 1.15 2.50 -10.52
CA ALA A 103 0.56 1.84 -11.68
C ALA A 103 -0.62 2.64 -12.25
N TYR A 104 -1.51 3.17 -11.39
CA TYR A 104 -2.61 4.03 -11.81
C TYR A 104 -2.13 5.36 -12.40
N GLN A 105 -1.13 6.01 -11.80
CA GLN A 105 -0.55 7.24 -12.34
C GLN A 105 -0.01 7.03 -13.76
N GLY A 106 0.60 5.87 -14.05
CA GLY A 106 1.03 5.51 -15.40
C GLY A 106 -0.13 5.24 -16.35
N MET A 107 -1.12 4.48 -15.89
CA MET A 107 -2.28 4.13 -16.69
C MET A 107 -3.15 5.33 -17.06
N PHE A 108 -3.39 6.23 -16.09
CA PHE A 108 -4.18 7.44 -16.28
C PHE A 108 -3.37 8.62 -16.85
N ARG A 109 -2.06 8.48 -16.99
CA ARG A 109 -1.13 9.53 -17.42
C ARG A 109 -1.27 10.82 -16.60
N ASN A 110 -1.56 10.65 -15.32
CA ASN A 110 -1.76 11.75 -14.40
C ASN A 110 -1.06 11.44 -13.06
N PRO A 111 -0.05 12.23 -12.67
CA PRO A 111 0.70 12.01 -11.44
C PRO A 111 -0.10 12.29 -10.17
N MET A 112 -1.28 12.91 -10.28
CA MET A 112 -2.16 13.26 -9.16
C MET A 112 -3.20 12.17 -8.84
N VAL A 113 -3.16 11.03 -9.53
CA VAL A 113 -4.09 9.92 -9.28
C VAL A 113 -3.64 9.14 -8.05
N SER A 114 -4.58 8.90 -7.13
CA SER A 114 -4.41 8.01 -5.97
C SER A 114 -4.97 6.61 -6.27
N PRO A 115 -4.59 5.57 -5.49
CA PRO A 115 -5.18 4.23 -5.59
C PRO A 115 -6.70 4.21 -5.39
N ASP A 116 -7.24 5.20 -4.69
CA ASP A 116 -8.65 5.30 -4.29
C ASP A 116 -9.57 5.88 -5.36
N ILE A 117 -9.01 6.34 -6.48
CA ILE A 117 -9.77 7.05 -7.53
C ILE A 117 -10.94 6.23 -8.09
N LEU A 118 -10.87 4.91 -7.98
CA LEU A 118 -11.94 4.00 -8.42
C LEU A 118 -12.88 3.58 -7.30
N GLY A 119 -12.74 4.16 -6.09
CA GLY A 119 -13.64 3.92 -4.97
C GLY A 119 -13.32 2.69 -4.10
N ALA A 120 -12.13 2.08 -4.25
CA ALA A 120 -11.74 0.89 -3.49
C ALA A 120 -11.80 1.10 -1.97
N SER A 121 -11.22 2.20 -1.45
CA SER A 121 -11.21 2.50 -0.02
C SER A 121 -12.60 2.84 0.52
N ASN A 122 -13.43 3.56 -0.26
CA ASN A 122 -14.81 3.85 0.14
C ASN A 122 -15.65 2.57 0.21
N GLY A 123 -15.47 1.66 -0.78
CA GLY A 123 -16.10 0.34 -0.75
C GLY A 123 -15.64 -0.49 0.46
N ALA A 124 -14.36 -0.51 0.74
CA ALA A 124 -13.81 -1.20 1.91
C ALA A 124 -14.32 -0.60 3.23
N GLY A 125 -14.40 0.73 3.32
CA GLY A 125 -14.96 1.43 4.48
C GLY A 125 -16.43 1.08 4.72
N PHE A 126 -17.23 1.02 3.67
CA PHE A 126 -18.62 0.57 3.74
C PHE A 126 -18.71 -0.89 4.19
N GLY A 127 -17.89 -1.78 3.58
CA GLY A 127 -17.89 -3.19 3.95
C GLY A 127 -17.50 -3.43 5.40
N ALA A 128 -16.52 -2.68 5.91
CA ALA A 128 -16.15 -2.75 7.32
C ALA A 128 -17.25 -2.23 8.23
N ALA A 129 -17.83 -1.07 7.90
CA ALA A 129 -18.94 -0.51 8.66
C ALA A 129 -20.15 -1.46 8.70
N LEU A 130 -20.48 -2.08 7.56
CA LEU A 130 -21.53 -3.09 7.48
C LEU A 130 -21.22 -4.33 8.32
N GLY A 131 -19.97 -4.83 8.27
CA GLY A 131 -19.55 -5.97 9.07
C GLY A 131 -19.62 -5.68 10.58
N ILE A 132 -19.25 -4.47 11.02
CA ILE A 132 -19.37 -4.05 12.42
C ILE A 132 -20.86 -3.92 12.82
N LEU A 133 -21.67 -3.31 11.98
CA LEU A 133 -23.13 -3.18 12.22
C LEU A 133 -23.80 -4.55 12.38
N LEU A 134 -23.42 -5.52 11.56
CA LEU A 134 -23.92 -6.90 11.62
C LEU A 134 -23.21 -7.77 12.67
N SER A 135 -22.38 -7.14 13.53
CA SER A 135 -21.64 -7.83 14.60
C SER A 135 -20.77 -9.00 14.13
N PHE A 136 -20.17 -8.89 12.93
CA PHE A 136 -19.21 -9.87 12.45
C PHE A 136 -17.98 -9.90 13.37
N ASN A 137 -17.36 -11.06 13.46
CA ASN A 137 -16.06 -11.14 14.13
C ASN A 137 -15.00 -10.35 13.34
N TYR A 138 -13.85 -10.09 13.97
CA TYR A 138 -12.75 -9.30 13.38
C TYR A 138 -12.40 -9.73 11.95
N PHE A 139 -12.27 -11.04 11.70
CA PHE A 139 -11.94 -11.54 10.37
C PHE A 139 -13.09 -11.36 9.37
N GLY A 140 -14.33 -11.49 9.81
CA GLY A 140 -15.52 -11.22 9.01
C GLY A 140 -15.57 -9.77 8.54
N VAL A 141 -15.21 -8.80 9.41
CA VAL A 141 -15.07 -7.38 9.04
C VAL A 141 -13.99 -7.19 7.99
N THR A 142 -12.81 -7.82 8.14
CA THR A 142 -11.73 -7.77 7.15
C THR A 142 -12.18 -8.31 5.79
N VAL A 143 -12.85 -9.46 5.75
CA VAL A 143 -13.36 -10.06 4.51
C VAL A 143 -14.45 -9.18 3.88
N SER A 144 -15.39 -8.66 4.67
CA SER A 144 -16.44 -7.76 4.19
C SER A 144 -15.84 -6.49 3.57
N ALA A 145 -14.83 -5.88 4.23
CA ALA A 145 -14.10 -4.73 3.70
C ALA A 145 -13.43 -5.06 2.35
N PHE A 146 -12.73 -6.19 2.28
CA PHE A 146 -12.07 -6.63 1.04
C PHE A 146 -13.06 -6.82 -0.10
N VAL A 147 -14.13 -7.58 0.14
CA VAL A 147 -15.14 -7.90 -0.89
C VAL A 147 -15.85 -6.64 -1.39
N CYS A 148 -16.26 -5.74 -0.48
CA CYS A 148 -16.90 -4.49 -0.85
C CYS A 148 -15.94 -3.54 -1.58
N GLY A 149 -14.65 -3.51 -1.21
CA GLY A 149 -13.63 -2.73 -1.90
C GLY A 149 -13.43 -3.20 -3.36
N VAL A 150 -13.30 -4.50 -3.56
CA VAL A 150 -13.25 -5.10 -4.92
C VAL A 150 -14.54 -4.86 -5.67
N GLY A 151 -15.69 -5.04 -5.01
CA GLY A 151 -17.03 -4.83 -5.57
C GLY A 151 -17.27 -3.40 -6.06
N ALA A 152 -16.79 -2.41 -5.29
CA ALA A 152 -16.88 -0.99 -5.68
C ALA A 152 -16.14 -0.72 -7.00
N VAL A 153 -14.92 -1.20 -7.15
CA VAL A 153 -14.15 -1.03 -8.39
C VAL A 153 -14.75 -1.83 -9.55
N ALA A 154 -15.24 -3.05 -9.27
CA ALA A 154 -15.95 -3.82 -10.28
C ALA A 154 -17.19 -3.08 -10.81
N LEU A 155 -17.98 -2.46 -9.92
CA LEU A 155 -19.13 -1.64 -10.28
C LEU A 155 -18.70 -0.41 -11.10
N ALA A 156 -17.65 0.31 -10.67
CA ALA A 156 -17.10 1.44 -11.42
C ALA A 156 -16.63 1.03 -12.82
N TRP A 157 -15.99 -0.14 -12.93
CA TRP A 157 -15.57 -0.71 -14.21
C TRP A 157 -16.75 -1.04 -15.12
N CYS A 158 -17.81 -1.68 -14.59
CA CYS A 158 -19.03 -1.99 -15.35
C CYS A 158 -19.71 -0.71 -15.87
N ILE A 159 -19.86 0.32 -15.02
CA ILE A 159 -20.42 1.62 -15.40
C ILE A 159 -19.57 2.26 -16.51
N SER A 160 -18.25 2.28 -16.33
CA SER A 160 -17.33 2.83 -17.33
C SER A 160 -17.43 2.14 -18.68
N ARG A 161 -17.62 0.81 -18.68
CA ARG A 161 -17.78 0.02 -19.91
C ARG A 161 -19.12 0.26 -20.62
N ALA A 162 -20.17 0.52 -19.86
CA ALA A 162 -21.49 0.85 -20.41
C ALA A 162 -21.55 2.28 -20.97
N SER A 163 -20.61 3.15 -20.57
CA SER A 163 -20.52 4.54 -21.03
C SER A 163 -20.03 4.63 -22.48
N ARG A 164 -20.54 5.62 -23.22
CA ARG A 164 -20.08 6.01 -24.56
C ARG A 164 -18.92 7.01 -24.55
N MET A 165 -18.43 7.38 -23.37
CA MET A 165 -17.33 8.35 -23.19
C MET A 165 -15.97 7.69 -23.39
N ASN A 166 -14.92 8.51 -23.54
CA ASN A 166 -13.53 8.03 -23.55
C ASN A 166 -13.25 7.19 -22.30
N GLY A 167 -12.72 5.96 -22.47
CA GLY A 167 -12.62 4.95 -21.41
C GLY A 167 -11.91 5.38 -20.15
N THR A 168 -10.88 6.25 -20.25
CA THR A 168 -10.15 6.77 -19.07
C THR A 168 -11.00 7.74 -18.26
N LEU A 169 -11.67 8.71 -18.93
CA LEU A 169 -12.53 9.69 -18.27
C LEU A 169 -13.77 9.01 -17.68
N ALA A 170 -14.41 8.10 -18.44
CA ALA A 170 -15.55 7.33 -17.97
C ALA A 170 -15.22 6.55 -16.68
N MET A 171 -14.02 5.96 -16.61
CA MET A 171 -13.58 5.19 -15.44
C MET A 171 -13.39 6.08 -14.20
N VAL A 172 -12.79 7.26 -14.34
CA VAL A 172 -12.62 8.22 -13.25
C VAL A 172 -13.98 8.72 -12.74
N LEU A 173 -14.87 9.13 -13.64
CA LEU A 173 -16.20 9.59 -13.26
C LEU A 173 -17.03 8.49 -12.60
N ALA A 174 -16.98 7.27 -13.14
CA ALA A 174 -17.63 6.11 -12.52
C ALA A 174 -17.08 5.84 -11.12
N GLY A 175 -15.76 5.94 -10.92
CA GLY A 175 -15.13 5.79 -9.62
C GLY A 175 -15.59 6.83 -8.60
N ILE A 176 -15.71 8.09 -9.02
CA ILE A 176 -16.22 9.18 -8.16
C ILE A 176 -17.67 8.91 -7.76
N VAL A 177 -18.53 8.54 -8.69
CA VAL A 177 -19.95 8.23 -8.42
C VAL A 177 -20.09 7.05 -7.48
N VAL A 178 -19.39 5.95 -7.77
CA VAL A 178 -19.41 4.75 -6.93
C VAL A 178 -18.83 5.04 -5.55
N GLY A 179 -17.71 5.75 -5.47
CA GLY A 179 -17.11 6.16 -4.20
C GLY A 179 -18.07 7.00 -3.35
N SER A 180 -18.80 7.93 -3.96
CA SER A 180 -19.82 8.74 -3.28
C SER A 180 -20.99 7.89 -2.79
N LEU A 181 -21.44 6.91 -3.58
CA LEU A 181 -22.52 5.99 -3.18
C LEU A 181 -22.11 5.15 -1.95
N PHE A 182 -20.92 4.57 -1.95
CA PHE A 182 -20.43 3.80 -0.80
C PHE A 182 -20.17 4.69 0.43
N SER A 183 -19.71 5.92 0.23
CA SER A 183 -19.57 6.90 1.31
C SER A 183 -20.91 7.29 1.93
N ALA A 184 -21.94 7.51 1.11
CA ALA A 184 -23.31 7.75 1.59
C ALA A 184 -23.83 6.54 2.36
N GLY A 185 -23.60 5.31 1.86
CA GLY A 185 -23.94 4.07 2.57
C GLY A 185 -23.23 3.96 3.93
N THR A 186 -21.94 4.29 4.01
CA THR A 186 -21.19 4.33 5.28
C THR A 186 -21.79 5.36 6.25
N SER A 187 -22.19 6.51 5.74
CA SER A 187 -22.83 7.56 6.56
C SER A 187 -24.19 7.11 7.09
N PHE A 188 -24.98 6.39 6.28
CA PHE A 188 -26.24 5.81 6.71
C PHE A 188 -26.02 4.74 7.81
N ILE A 189 -25.01 3.87 7.64
CA ILE A 189 -24.66 2.88 8.68
C ILE A 189 -24.31 3.58 9.99
N LYS A 190 -23.51 4.65 9.95
CA LYS A 190 -23.17 5.44 11.14
C LYS A 190 -24.38 6.06 11.82
N LEU A 191 -25.41 6.44 11.06
CA LEU A 191 -26.65 7.03 11.58
C LEU A 191 -27.46 6.01 12.37
N VAL A 192 -27.49 4.74 11.95
CA VAL A 192 -28.29 3.67 12.57
C VAL A 192 -27.51 2.81 13.55
N ALA A 193 -26.17 2.97 13.60
CA ALA A 193 -25.28 2.21 14.47
C ALA A 193 -25.48 2.60 15.95
N ASP A 194 -25.30 1.62 16.83
CA ASP A 194 -25.25 1.86 18.27
C ASP A 194 -24.17 2.89 18.63
N THR A 195 -24.54 3.90 19.43
CA THR A 195 -23.67 5.04 19.75
C THR A 195 -22.55 4.69 20.73
N GLU A 196 -22.70 3.65 21.54
CA GLU A 196 -21.74 3.31 22.58
C GLU A 196 -20.66 2.36 22.11
N GLN A 197 -20.97 1.42 21.21
CA GLN A 197 -20.04 0.39 20.78
C GLN A 197 -19.75 0.44 19.27
N GLN A 198 -20.77 0.43 18.41
CA GLN A 198 -20.59 0.28 16.96
C GLN A 198 -20.08 1.56 16.31
N LEU A 199 -20.63 2.71 16.63
CA LEU A 199 -20.22 3.99 16.02
C LEU A 199 -18.76 4.36 16.33
N PRO A 200 -18.26 4.24 17.58
CA PRO A 200 -16.85 4.42 17.88
C PRO A 200 -15.95 3.42 17.14
N ALA A 201 -16.35 2.14 17.08
CA ALA A 201 -15.59 1.10 16.38
C ALA A 201 -15.47 1.39 14.86
N ILE A 202 -16.59 1.76 14.20
CA ILE A 202 -16.60 2.16 12.80
C ILE A 202 -15.71 3.38 12.58
N THR A 203 -15.84 4.39 13.44
CA THR A 203 -15.08 5.64 13.33
C THR A 203 -13.58 5.37 13.47
N TYR A 204 -13.18 4.57 14.46
CA TYR A 204 -11.78 4.20 14.67
C TYR A 204 -11.23 3.39 13.49
N TRP A 205 -12.01 2.42 12.97
CA TRP A 205 -11.60 1.64 11.81
C TRP A 205 -11.35 2.51 10.57
N LEU A 206 -12.22 3.50 10.33
CA LEU A 206 -12.08 4.43 9.20
C LEU A 206 -10.86 5.36 9.32
N MET A 207 -10.35 5.61 10.53
CA MET A 207 -9.13 6.39 10.72
C MET A 207 -7.85 5.65 10.34
N GLY A 208 -7.91 4.32 10.19
CA GLY A 208 -6.78 3.46 9.83
C GLY A 208 -5.79 3.22 10.97
N SER A 209 -5.49 1.96 11.24
CA SER A 209 -4.56 1.56 12.30
C SER A 209 -4.00 0.16 12.02
N LEU A 210 -2.78 -0.10 12.50
CA LEU A 210 -2.16 -1.43 12.51
C LEU A 210 -2.03 -1.98 13.94
N SER A 211 -2.67 -1.36 14.94
CA SER A 211 -2.56 -1.74 16.35
C SER A 211 -3.06 -3.15 16.66
N SER A 212 -4.09 -3.60 15.95
CA SER A 212 -4.68 -4.93 16.07
C SER A 212 -4.14 -5.96 15.08
N GLY A 213 -3.13 -5.59 14.28
CA GLY A 213 -2.58 -6.45 13.22
C GLY A 213 -1.99 -7.75 13.74
N LYS A 214 -2.51 -8.88 13.28
CA LYS A 214 -2.13 -10.24 13.64
C LYS A 214 -1.47 -10.96 12.47
N THR A 215 -0.80 -12.06 12.75
CA THR A 215 -0.21 -12.93 11.71
C THR A 215 -1.23 -13.37 10.66
N ARG A 216 -2.50 -13.56 11.05
CA ARG A 216 -3.58 -13.92 10.13
C ARG A 216 -3.89 -12.79 9.13
N ASP A 217 -3.82 -11.54 9.57
CA ASP A 217 -4.04 -10.36 8.70
C ASP A 217 -2.90 -10.21 7.70
N LEU A 218 -1.66 -10.46 8.15
CA LEU A 218 -0.50 -10.50 7.28
C LEU A 218 -0.65 -11.59 6.21
N GLN A 219 -1.04 -12.80 6.59
CA GLN A 219 -1.27 -13.91 5.66
C GLN A 219 -2.39 -13.59 4.68
N PHE A 220 -3.50 -13.00 5.15
CA PHE A 220 -4.63 -12.57 4.32
C PHE A 220 -4.22 -11.52 3.29
N ALA A 221 -3.47 -10.49 3.70
CA ALA A 221 -3.05 -9.42 2.80
C ALA A 221 -1.90 -9.83 1.86
N LEU A 222 -1.03 -10.76 2.28
CA LEU A 222 0.15 -11.19 1.53
C LEU A 222 -0.23 -11.88 0.21
N ILE A 223 -1.26 -12.73 0.21
CA ILE A 223 -1.68 -13.49 -0.97
C ILE A 223 -2.14 -12.54 -2.10
N PRO A 224 -3.13 -11.64 -1.90
CA PRO A 224 -3.51 -10.68 -2.93
C PRO A 224 -2.37 -9.72 -3.30
N ALA A 225 -1.50 -9.36 -2.34
CA ALA A 225 -0.36 -8.51 -2.61
C ALA A 225 0.63 -9.16 -3.57
N ILE A 226 1.01 -10.43 -3.36
CA ILE A 226 1.90 -11.16 -4.26
C ILE A 226 1.25 -11.32 -5.65
N ILE A 227 -0.02 -11.77 -5.70
CA ILE A 227 -0.76 -11.96 -6.95
C ILE A 227 -0.85 -10.67 -7.76
N SER A 228 -0.86 -9.51 -7.09
CA SER A 228 -0.98 -8.20 -7.74
C SER A 228 0.36 -7.56 -8.05
N MET A 229 1.31 -7.59 -7.11
CA MET A 229 2.61 -6.93 -7.28
C MET A 229 3.48 -7.61 -8.33
N VAL A 230 3.44 -8.95 -8.42
CA VAL A 230 4.23 -9.70 -9.39
C VAL A 230 3.85 -9.33 -10.82
N PRO A 231 2.58 -9.35 -11.27
CA PRO A 231 2.22 -8.89 -12.60
C PRO A 231 2.57 -7.41 -12.83
N LEU A 232 2.32 -6.52 -11.88
CA LEU A 232 2.67 -5.10 -12.02
C LEU A 232 4.18 -4.90 -12.19
N PHE A 233 4.99 -5.68 -11.47
CA PHE A 233 6.45 -5.66 -11.60
C PHE A 233 6.90 -6.21 -12.96
N LEU A 234 6.30 -7.29 -13.44
CA LEU A 234 6.63 -7.88 -14.76
C LEU A 234 6.18 -6.97 -15.91
N LEU A 235 5.05 -6.28 -15.77
CA LEU A 235 4.49 -5.40 -16.78
C LEU A 235 5.01 -3.95 -16.71
N ARG A 236 5.91 -3.63 -15.77
CA ARG A 236 6.42 -2.27 -15.54
C ARG A 236 6.97 -1.58 -16.79
N TRP A 237 7.57 -2.33 -17.71
CA TRP A 237 8.05 -1.75 -18.96
C TRP A 237 6.90 -1.42 -19.92
N ARG A 238 5.81 -2.21 -19.93
CA ARG A 238 4.63 -1.93 -20.75
C ARG A 238 3.85 -0.72 -20.26
N ILE A 239 3.95 -0.40 -18.95
CA ILE A 239 3.36 0.82 -18.39
C ILE A 239 4.03 2.06 -18.98
N ASN A 240 5.34 2.04 -19.24
CA ASN A 240 6.02 3.14 -19.96
C ASN A 240 5.37 3.40 -21.33
N LEU A 241 4.98 2.35 -22.05
CA LEU A 241 4.37 2.50 -23.37
C LEU A 241 2.98 3.15 -23.28
N LEU A 242 2.20 2.88 -22.20
CA LEU A 242 0.92 3.57 -21.99
C LEU A 242 1.09 5.09 -21.77
N THR A 243 2.23 5.52 -21.26
CA THR A 243 2.48 6.96 -21.03
C THR A 243 2.72 7.74 -22.33
N LEU A 244 3.12 7.08 -23.42
CA LEU A 244 3.32 7.70 -24.73
C LEU A 244 1.98 8.11 -25.38
N GLY A 245 0.95 7.33 -25.17
CA GLY A 245 -0.36 7.50 -25.81
C GLY A 245 -0.99 6.16 -26.12
N GLU A 246 -2.31 6.16 -26.40
CA GLU A 246 -3.00 4.90 -26.69
C GLU A 246 -2.69 4.40 -28.11
N GLU A 247 -2.62 5.34 -29.07
CA GLU A 247 -2.32 5.03 -30.47
C GLU A 247 -0.88 4.58 -30.64
N GLU A 248 0.06 5.30 -30.00
CA GLU A 248 1.48 4.97 -30.00
C GLU A 248 1.76 3.63 -29.32
N ALA A 249 1.09 3.36 -28.18
CA ALA A 249 1.24 2.09 -27.50
C ALA A 249 0.71 0.91 -28.35
N ARG A 250 -0.39 1.11 -29.08
CA ARG A 250 -0.95 0.11 -30.02
C ARG A 250 -0.02 -0.13 -31.21
N SER A 251 0.54 0.93 -31.78
CA SER A 251 1.49 0.80 -32.90
C SER A 251 2.77 0.02 -32.52
N LEU A 252 3.16 0.09 -31.22
CA LEU A 252 4.24 -0.71 -30.63
C LEU A 252 3.81 -2.12 -30.19
N GLY A 253 2.61 -2.59 -30.59
CA GLY A 253 2.13 -3.95 -30.36
C GLY A 253 1.54 -4.19 -28.95
N VAL A 254 1.22 -3.13 -28.19
CA VAL A 254 0.64 -3.27 -26.86
C VAL A 254 -0.89 -3.31 -26.94
N HIS A 255 -1.52 -4.38 -26.44
CA HIS A 255 -2.96 -4.45 -26.26
C HIS A 255 -3.38 -3.57 -25.05
N THR A 256 -3.59 -2.28 -25.27
CA THR A 256 -3.85 -1.27 -24.23
C THR A 256 -5.04 -1.63 -23.34
N THR A 257 -6.14 -2.14 -23.91
CA THR A 257 -7.34 -2.55 -23.16
C THR A 257 -7.05 -3.69 -22.17
N ARG A 258 -6.30 -4.72 -22.61
CA ARG A 258 -5.93 -5.85 -21.72
C ARG A 258 -4.97 -5.40 -20.64
N LEU A 259 -3.99 -4.57 -20.99
CA LEU A 259 -3.02 -4.06 -20.04
C LEU A 259 -3.68 -3.19 -18.96
N ARG A 260 -4.62 -2.32 -19.35
CA ARG A 260 -5.43 -1.53 -18.41
C ARG A 260 -6.25 -2.41 -17.48
N LEU A 261 -6.90 -3.45 -18.00
CA LEU A 261 -7.67 -4.39 -17.18
C LEU A 261 -6.77 -5.05 -16.13
N VAL A 262 -5.59 -5.54 -16.52
CA VAL A 262 -4.65 -6.17 -15.58
C VAL A 262 -4.19 -5.17 -14.51
N ILE A 263 -3.86 -3.94 -14.91
CA ILE A 263 -3.46 -2.89 -13.94
C ILE A 263 -4.60 -2.60 -12.96
N VAL A 264 -5.84 -2.45 -13.44
CA VAL A 264 -7.01 -2.18 -12.58
C VAL A 264 -7.24 -3.32 -11.62
N VAL A 265 -7.26 -4.56 -12.10
CA VAL A 265 -7.47 -5.74 -11.25
C VAL A 265 -6.38 -5.84 -10.18
N CYS A 266 -5.11 -5.76 -10.58
CA CYS A 266 -4.00 -5.84 -9.63
C CYS A 266 -4.01 -4.68 -8.61
N ALA A 267 -4.16 -3.44 -9.08
CA ALA A 267 -4.20 -2.28 -8.18
C ALA A 267 -5.40 -2.34 -7.23
N THR A 268 -6.56 -2.82 -7.69
CA THR A 268 -7.75 -3.02 -6.85
C THR A 268 -7.52 -4.08 -5.77
N LEU A 269 -7.03 -5.26 -6.17
CA LEU A 269 -6.80 -6.36 -5.23
C LEU A 269 -5.83 -5.95 -4.12
N ILE A 270 -4.71 -5.31 -4.49
CA ILE A 270 -3.73 -4.89 -3.48
C ILE A 270 -4.25 -3.74 -2.61
N THR A 271 -4.97 -2.76 -3.19
CA THR A 271 -5.54 -1.65 -2.42
C THR A 271 -6.60 -2.17 -1.44
N SER A 272 -7.55 -3.00 -1.93
CA SER A 272 -8.59 -3.58 -1.09
C SER A 272 -8.01 -4.48 0.01
N ALA A 273 -6.98 -5.28 -0.28
CA ALA A 273 -6.30 -6.10 0.71
C ALA A 273 -5.57 -5.24 1.76
N CYS A 274 -4.86 -4.21 1.34
CA CYS A 274 -4.19 -3.29 2.27
C CYS A 274 -5.20 -2.59 3.18
N VAL A 275 -6.24 -1.98 2.59
CA VAL A 275 -7.26 -1.23 3.35
C VAL A 275 -8.05 -2.14 4.28
N SER A 276 -8.35 -3.37 3.89
CA SER A 276 -9.12 -4.30 4.73
C SER A 276 -8.43 -4.70 6.04
N VAL A 277 -7.09 -4.66 6.07
CA VAL A 277 -6.29 -5.03 7.26
C VAL A 277 -5.75 -3.81 8.03
N SER A 278 -5.68 -2.64 7.39
CA SER A 278 -5.13 -1.42 8.01
C SER A 278 -6.15 -0.31 8.23
N GLY A 279 -7.40 -0.48 7.75
CA GLY A 279 -8.32 0.64 7.62
C GLY A 279 -7.87 1.63 6.53
N MET A 280 -8.49 2.80 6.49
CA MET A 280 -8.23 3.78 5.43
C MET A 280 -6.94 4.57 5.69
N ILE A 281 -5.92 4.34 4.87
CA ILE A 281 -4.65 5.08 4.90
C ILE A 281 -4.50 5.83 3.56
N GLY A 282 -4.72 7.13 3.61
CA GLY A 282 -4.58 8.02 2.45
C GLY A 282 -3.13 8.47 2.20
N TRP A 283 -2.92 9.22 1.10
CA TRP A 283 -1.70 9.93 0.72
C TRP A 283 -0.51 9.08 0.29
N VAL A 284 -0.31 7.87 0.84
CA VAL A 284 0.84 7.02 0.55
C VAL A 284 0.97 6.75 -0.95
N GLY A 285 -0.11 6.27 -1.56
CA GLY A 285 -0.12 5.96 -3.00
C GLY A 285 -0.11 7.18 -3.93
N LEU A 286 -0.28 8.38 -3.40
CA LEU A 286 -0.18 9.64 -4.15
C LEU A 286 1.22 10.24 -4.04
N VAL A 287 1.72 10.38 -2.83
CA VAL A 287 2.93 11.13 -2.49
C VAL A 287 4.20 10.33 -2.76
N ILE A 288 4.21 9.05 -2.38
CA ILE A 288 5.41 8.22 -2.51
C ILE A 288 5.86 8.02 -3.96
N PRO A 289 4.97 7.75 -4.94
CA PRO A 289 5.39 7.67 -6.34
C PRO A 289 6.00 8.97 -6.86
N HIS A 290 5.59 10.11 -6.31
CA HIS A 290 6.19 11.39 -6.67
C HIS A 290 7.63 11.51 -6.16
N PHE A 291 7.90 11.18 -4.90
CA PHE A 291 9.28 11.14 -4.38
C PHE A 291 10.14 10.11 -5.13
N ALA A 292 9.56 8.97 -5.48
CA ALA A 292 10.26 7.97 -6.28
C ALA A 292 10.67 8.53 -7.66
N ARG A 293 9.80 9.34 -8.32
CA ARG A 293 10.13 10.03 -9.58
C ARG A 293 11.26 11.02 -9.42
N MET A 294 11.28 11.81 -8.36
CA MET A 294 12.37 12.76 -8.10
C MET A 294 13.73 12.07 -7.94
N LEU A 295 13.76 10.87 -7.34
CA LEU A 295 14.99 10.13 -7.07
C LEU A 295 15.44 9.24 -8.23
N PHE A 296 14.48 8.60 -8.93
CA PHE A 296 14.75 7.54 -9.92
C PHE A 296 14.27 7.86 -11.34
N GLY A 297 13.66 9.05 -11.53
CA GLY A 297 13.13 9.48 -12.83
C GLY A 297 11.77 8.84 -13.16
N HIS A 298 11.33 9.02 -14.41
CA HIS A 298 9.98 8.67 -14.85
C HIS A 298 9.87 7.25 -15.46
N ASP A 299 10.98 6.51 -15.57
CA ASP A 299 10.97 5.15 -16.11
C ASP A 299 10.34 4.16 -15.12
N TYR A 300 9.20 3.58 -15.47
CA TYR A 300 8.44 2.64 -14.63
C TYR A 300 9.23 1.34 -14.30
N LYS A 301 10.25 0.99 -15.08
CA LYS A 301 11.17 -0.09 -14.74
C LYS A 301 11.87 0.13 -13.40
N ARG A 302 12.17 1.39 -13.09
CA ARG A 302 12.82 1.84 -11.85
C ARG A 302 11.80 2.37 -10.85
N LEU A 303 10.77 3.03 -11.33
CA LEU A 303 9.78 3.72 -10.51
C LEU A 303 8.95 2.75 -9.64
N ILE A 304 8.47 1.63 -10.20
CA ILE A 304 7.68 0.64 -9.44
C ILE A 304 8.48 0.04 -8.27
N PRO A 305 9.69 -0.53 -8.48
CA PRO A 305 10.45 -1.08 -7.36
C PRO A 305 10.92 0.00 -6.36
N ALA A 306 11.21 1.22 -6.82
CA ALA A 306 11.56 2.31 -5.93
C ALA A 306 10.36 2.75 -5.07
N SER A 307 9.17 2.86 -5.67
CA SER A 307 7.93 3.19 -4.94
C SER A 307 7.57 2.11 -3.92
N MET A 308 7.81 0.84 -4.24
CA MET A 308 7.60 -0.27 -3.32
C MET A 308 8.44 -0.12 -2.05
N LEU A 309 9.76 0.08 -2.21
CA LEU A 309 10.67 0.24 -1.07
C LEU A 309 10.41 1.53 -0.29
N LEU A 310 10.23 2.65 -0.99
CA LEU A 310 9.94 3.95 -0.34
C LEU A 310 8.61 3.93 0.42
N GLY A 311 7.57 3.32 -0.16
CA GLY A 311 6.26 3.23 0.47
C GLY A 311 6.28 2.37 1.73
N GLY A 312 6.93 1.21 1.66
CA GLY A 312 7.12 0.37 2.84
C GLY A 312 7.94 1.05 3.93
N ALA A 313 9.06 1.70 3.56
CA ALA A 313 9.88 2.48 4.50
C ALA A 313 9.08 3.63 5.14
N PHE A 314 8.35 4.39 4.33
CA PHE A 314 7.54 5.51 4.81
C PHE A 314 6.50 5.06 5.84
N LEU A 315 5.72 4.02 5.52
CA LEU A 315 4.66 3.59 6.41
C LEU A 315 5.22 2.93 7.69
N MET A 316 6.37 2.25 7.62
CA MET A 316 7.08 1.79 8.83
C MET A 316 7.50 2.95 9.75
N VAL A 317 8.01 4.05 9.18
CA VAL A 317 8.34 5.26 9.97
C VAL A 317 7.09 5.85 10.59
N VAL A 318 6.01 6.00 9.83
CA VAL A 318 4.73 6.53 10.33
C VAL A 318 4.16 5.63 11.43
N ASP A 319 4.19 4.29 11.27
CA ASP A 319 3.74 3.36 12.30
C ASP A 319 4.61 3.41 13.57
N ASN A 320 5.93 3.58 13.43
CA ASN A 320 6.81 3.78 14.58
C ASN A 320 6.45 5.05 15.35
N ILE A 321 6.16 6.16 14.65
CA ILE A 321 5.71 7.41 15.28
C ILE A 321 4.35 7.18 15.96
N ALA A 322 3.39 6.54 15.29
CA ALA A 322 2.06 6.25 15.83
C ALA A 322 2.12 5.50 17.17
N ARG A 323 3.04 4.53 17.29
CA ARG A 323 3.22 3.71 18.49
C ARG A 323 3.90 4.43 19.66
N LEU A 324 4.79 5.38 19.35
CA LEU A 324 5.69 5.97 20.33
C LEU A 324 5.24 7.35 20.81
N ALA A 325 4.48 8.09 19.99
CA ALA A 325 4.14 9.48 20.26
C ALA A 325 3.18 9.66 21.44
N THR A 326 2.21 8.76 21.61
CA THR A 326 1.17 8.88 22.67
C THR A 326 0.86 7.53 23.30
N SER A 327 0.25 7.56 24.49
CA SER A 327 -0.24 6.34 25.18
C SER A 327 -1.37 5.64 24.40
N GLY A 328 -2.19 6.39 23.69
CA GLY A 328 -3.37 5.90 22.97
C GLY A 328 -3.16 5.64 21.48
N GLU A 329 -1.97 5.47 20.99
CA GLU A 329 -1.63 5.29 19.56
C GLU A 329 -2.41 6.23 18.60
N ILE A 330 -1.71 6.98 17.78
CA ILE A 330 -2.32 7.88 16.81
C ILE A 330 -2.73 7.07 15.57
N PRO A 331 -3.98 7.17 15.07
CA PRO A 331 -4.38 6.55 13.82
C PRO A 331 -3.47 6.94 12.66
N LEU A 332 -3.11 5.97 11.82
CA LEU A 332 -2.16 6.17 10.71
C LEU A 332 -2.69 7.14 9.67
N GLY A 333 -4.00 7.13 9.39
CA GLY A 333 -4.63 8.06 8.45
C GLY A 333 -4.45 9.53 8.86
N ILE A 334 -4.45 9.83 10.16
CA ILE A 334 -4.17 11.19 10.67
C ILE A 334 -2.71 11.57 10.36
N LEU A 335 -1.76 10.71 10.72
CA LEU A 335 -0.34 11.00 10.52
C LEU A 335 0.02 11.13 9.04
N THR A 336 -0.50 10.22 8.20
CA THR A 336 -0.25 10.29 6.75
C THR A 336 -0.88 11.54 6.13
N SER A 337 -2.01 12.02 6.65
CA SER A 337 -2.65 13.26 6.18
C SER A 337 -1.85 14.50 6.60
N VAL A 338 -1.37 14.55 7.84
CA VAL A 338 -0.54 15.66 8.36
C VAL A 338 0.76 15.81 7.58
N VAL A 339 1.34 14.70 7.11
CA VAL A 339 2.55 14.73 6.29
C VAL A 339 2.21 14.92 4.81
N GLY A 340 1.20 14.20 4.32
CA GLY A 340 0.88 14.14 2.89
C GLY A 340 0.31 15.44 2.34
N ALA A 341 -0.60 16.11 3.07
CA ALA A 341 -1.23 17.33 2.58
C ALA A 341 -0.23 18.50 2.40
N PRO A 342 0.66 18.83 3.36
CA PRO A 342 1.68 19.86 3.15
C PRO A 342 2.65 19.54 2.02
N VAL A 343 3.07 18.28 1.92
CA VAL A 343 3.92 17.83 0.82
C VAL A 343 3.23 18.05 -0.53
N PHE A 344 1.95 17.73 -0.62
CA PHE A 344 1.18 17.89 -1.84
C PHE A 344 1.02 19.37 -2.23
N VAL A 345 0.74 20.25 -1.26
CA VAL A 345 0.71 21.72 -1.49
C VAL A 345 2.06 22.20 -2.01
N TRP A 346 3.17 21.77 -1.40
CA TRP A 346 4.50 22.12 -1.86
C TRP A 346 4.77 21.65 -3.31
N LEU A 347 4.29 20.45 -3.68
CA LEU A 347 4.41 19.92 -5.04
C LEU A 347 3.63 20.75 -6.06
N ILE A 348 2.41 21.19 -5.73
CA ILE A 348 1.59 22.06 -6.59
C ILE A 348 2.31 23.38 -6.83
N LEU A 349 2.82 23.99 -5.78
CA LEU A 349 3.52 25.28 -5.88
C LEU A 349 4.81 25.20 -6.73
N ARG A 350 5.56 24.10 -6.63
CA ARG A 350 6.76 23.89 -7.48
C ARG A 350 6.42 23.52 -8.93
N GLY A 351 5.42 22.71 -9.16
CA GLY A 351 5.04 22.30 -10.53
C GLY A 351 4.46 23.43 -11.39
N GLY A 352 4.06 24.54 -10.80
CA GLY A 352 3.71 25.78 -11.52
C GLY A 352 4.94 26.53 -12.04
N ALA A 353 6.04 26.53 -11.29
CA ALA A 353 7.26 27.26 -11.65
C ALA A 353 8.02 26.65 -12.85
N ASP A 354 7.92 25.32 -13.06
CA ASP A 354 8.60 24.61 -14.17
C ASP A 354 7.85 24.71 -15.51
N ARG A 355 6.67 25.33 -15.56
CA ARG A 355 5.89 25.56 -16.80
C ARG A 355 6.05 26.96 -17.39
N GLU A 356 6.72 27.87 -16.67
CA GLU A 356 6.97 29.25 -17.12
C GLU A 356 8.39 29.46 -17.71
N HIS A 357 9.15 28.39 -17.88
CA HIS A 357 10.43 28.35 -18.58
C HIS A 357 10.42 27.23 -19.65
#